data_0e4733de56b52a697fee7e180b17a422
#
_entry.id   0e4733de56b52a697fee7e180b17a422
#
_cell.length_a   1.000
_cell.length_b   1.000
_cell.length_c   1.000
_cell.angle_alpha   90.00
_cell.angle_beta   90.00
_cell.angle_gamma   90.00
#
_symmetry.space_group_name_H-M   'P 1'
#
loop_
_entity.id
_entity.type
_entity.pdbx_description
1 polymer ?
#
loop_
_entity_poly.entity_id
_entity_poly.type
_entity_poly.pdbx_seq_one_letter_code
_entity_poly.pdbx_strand_id
1 'polypeptide(L)'
;MNAVPAPSADVRAGIGWRDPHHEALLTRRPGLGFVEVHSENFFAAGGAARAVLRAGREAYDVSLHGVGLALGSAHGLDGHHLEQLARLVDDIEPVRVSDHAAFARGAAPGGGVWHASDLLPSPFTRESLDVMARHVQAVQERLRRPIAVENLSAYLRWRDHDMDEATFLNELARRTGCGLLVDINNLWVNALNDQRQGRLDDPDHAVRAWLDAIAPHAVAEIHLAGHTDTGDWVIDDHGSAVAAPVWALYRHAIGRCGSVPTLIEWDTDLPPLDTLLDEAARADAAMHSADGVPA
;
A
#
# COMPACT_ATOMS: atom_id res chain seq x y z
N MET A 1 20.06 -12.67 -5.10
CA MET A 1 18.81 -12.63 -4.29
C MET A 1 19.12 -11.83 -3.04
N ASN A 2 18.82 -10.55 -3.03
CA ASN A 2 18.91 -9.74 -1.81
C ASN A 2 17.60 -9.97 -1.06
N ALA A 3 17.68 -10.67 0.06
CA ALA A 3 16.57 -10.83 0.97
C ALA A 3 16.10 -9.44 1.45
N VAL A 4 14.79 -9.27 1.62
CA VAL A 4 14.23 -8.14 2.36
C VAL A 4 14.97 -8.08 3.71
N PRO A 5 15.55 -6.93 4.09
CA PRO A 5 16.26 -6.85 5.38
C PRO A 5 15.32 -7.25 6.51
N ALA A 6 15.83 -8.04 7.44
CA ALA A 6 15.08 -8.35 8.65
C ALA A 6 14.71 -7.04 9.38
N PRO A 7 13.50 -6.93 9.93
CA PRO A 7 13.08 -5.74 10.65
C PRO A 7 14.08 -5.42 11.77
N SER A 8 14.51 -4.17 11.83
CA SER A 8 15.35 -3.68 12.92
C SER A 8 14.53 -3.63 14.21
N ALA A 9 15.19 -3.76 15.37
CA ALA A 9 14.55 -3.73 16.69
C ALA A 9 13.85 -2.39 17.04
N ASP A 10 13.68 -1.48 16.09
CA ASP A 10 13.12 -0.13 16.27
C ASP A 10 12.13 0.21 15.13
N VAL A 11 11.32 -0.78 14.70
CA VAL A 11 10.25 -0.54 13.73
C VAL A 11 9.19 0.34 14.39
N ARG A 12 8.92 1.50 13.79
CA ARG A 12 7.89 2.44 14.24
C ARG A 12 6.87 2.68 13.15
N ALA A 13 5.68 3.10 13.58
CA ALA A 13 4.64 3.52 12.67
C ALA A 13 5.01 4.83 11.96
N GLY A 14 4.52 4.96 10.73
CA GLY A 14 4.56 6.16 9.90
C GLY A 14 3.18 6.75 9.70
N ILE A 15 3.15 7.92 9.08
CA ILE A 15 1.91 8.58 8.66
C ILE A 15 1.97 9.00 7.19
N GLY A 16 0.83 9.03 6.53
CA GLY A 16 0.67 9.69 5.25
C GLY A 16 0.95 11.19 5.38
N TRP A 17 1.93 11.69 4.62
CA TRP A 17 2.33 13.09 4.69
C TRP A 17 1.66 13.90 3.59
N ARG A 18 0.60 14.60 3.94
CA ARG A 18 -0.24 15.38 3.04
C ARG A 18 -0.03 16.88 3.24
N ASP A 19 -0.33 17.68 2.21
CA ASP A 19 -0.01 19.12 2.14
C ASP A 19 -0.35 19.94 3.42
N PRO A 20 -1.52 19.81 4.05
CA PRO A 20 -1.86 20.58 5.26
C PRO A 20 -0.92 20.32 6.44
N HIS A 21 -0.21 19.19 6.46
CA HIS A 21 0.68 18.81 7.55
C HIS A 21 2.15 19.15 7.29
N HIS A 22 2.51 19.65 6.09
CA HIS A 22 3.92 19.85 5.69
C HIS A 22 4.67 20.73 6.68
N GLU A 23 4.16 21.93 6.95
CA GLU A 23 4.81 22.89 7.84
C GLU A 23 4.87 22.39 9.29
N ALA A 24 3.76 21.85 9.79
CA ALA A 24 3.67 21.36 11.16
C ALA A 24 4.65 20.21 11.41
N LEU A 25 4.77 19.27 10.48
CA LEU A 25 5.67 18.13 10.58
C LEU A 25 7.13 18.57 10.57
N LEU A 26 7.52 19.45 9.64
CA LEU A 26 8.89 19.96 9.53
C LEU A 26 9.31 20.81 10.73
N THR A 27 8.38 21.56 11.32
CA THR A 27 8.63 22.44 12.47
C THR A 27 8.67 21.66 13.78
N ARG A 28 7.70 20.79 14.03
CA ARG A 28 7.54 20.06 15.30
C ARG A 28 8.44 18.84 15.39
N ARG A 29 8.74 18.20 14.28
CA ARG A 29 9.56 16.99 14.15
C ARG A 29 9.17 15.89 15.15
N PRO A 30 7.88 15.45 15.19
CA PRO A 30 7.47 14.38 16.09
C PRO A 30 8.23 13.08 15.76
N GLY A 31 8.39 12.22 16.77
CA GLY A 31 9.07 10.93 16.61
C GLY A 31 8.19 9.95 15.83
N LEU A 32 8.47 9.76 14.55
CA LEU A 32 7.84 8.79 13.64
C LEU A 32 8.90 7.85 13.09
N GLY A 33 8.48 6.65 12.68
CA GLY A 33 9.35 5.71 11.97
C GLY A 33 9.68 6.18 10.56
N PHE A 34 8.68 6.70 9.88
CA PHE A 34 8.78 7.21 8.51
C PHE A 34 7.59 8.10 8.17
N VAL A 35 7.67 8.75 7.03
CA VAL A 35 6.53 9.42 6.39
C VAL A 35 6.35 8.87 4.98
N GLU A 36 5.11 8.83 4.51
CA GLU A 36 4.82 8.38 3.16
C GLU A 36 4.13 9.47 2.34
N VAL A 37 4.50 9.54 1.07
CA VAL A 37 3.93 10.47 0.10
C VAL A 37 3.50 9.74 -1.16
N HIS A 38 2.46 10.25 -1.83
CA HIS A 38 2.11 9.81 -3.17
C HIS A 38 3.16 10.31 -4.17
N SER A 39 3.83 9.38 -4.83
CA SER A 39 4.98 9.64 -5.72
C SER A 39 4.65 10.64 -6.81
N GLU A 40 3.47 10.54 -7.40
CA GLU A 40 3.00 11.33 -8.54
C GLU A 40 2.93 12.83 -8.23
N ASN A 41 2.66 13.20 -6.97
CA ASN A 41 2.61 14.59 -6.52
C ASN A 41 3.99 15.27 -6.58
N PHE A 42 5.07 14.48 -6.72
CA PHE A 42 6.46 14.94 -6.67
C PHE A 42 7.25 14.66 -7.96
N PHE A 43 6.59 14.36 -9.06
CA PHE A 43 7.27 14.08 -10.34
C PHE A 43 7.85 15.32 -11.03
N ALA A 44 7.38 16.51 -10.69
CA ALA A 44 7.98 17.73 -11.19
C ALA A 44 9.47 17.80 -10.82
N ALA A 45 10.32 18.23 -11.76
CA ALA A 45 11.77 18.28 -11.57
C ALA A 45 12.26 19.27 -10.50
N GLY A 46 11.36 20.11 -9.97
CA GLY A 46 11.66 21.12 -8.95
C GLY A 46 10.39 21.77 -8.42
N GLY A 47 10.54 22.96 -7.82
CA GLY A 47 9.42 23.70 -7.24
C GLY A 47 9.25 23.45 -5.74
N ALA A 48 8.20 24.07 -5.16
CA ALA A 48 7.95 24.05 -3.72
C ALA A 48 7.72 22.64 -3.17
N ALA A 49 6.91 21.82 -3.85
CA ALA A 49 6.63 20.44 -3.44
C ALA A 49 7.93 19.63 -3.30
N ARG A 50 8.81 19.67 -4.32
CA ARG A 50 10.08 18.95 -4.27
C ARG A 50 11.00 19.45 -3.17
N ALA A 51 11.04 20.76 -2.91
CA ALA A 51 11.81 21.34 -1.82
C ALA A 51 11.30 20.88 -0.44
N VAL A 52 9.99 20.79 -0.26
CA VAL A 52 9.35 20.28 0.95
C VAL A 52 9.71 18.80 1.16
N LEU A 53 9.60 17.97 0.11
CA LEU A 53 9.93 16.55 0.20
C LEU A 53 11.40 16.31 0.58
N ARG A 54 12.34 17.07 0.01
CA ARG A 54 13.77 17.03 0.39
C ARG A 54 13.99 17.43 1.84
N ALA A 55 13.34 18.50 2.31
CA ALA A 55 13.41 18.91 3.71
C ALA A 55 12.82 17.83 4.64
N GLY A 56 11.76 17.13 4.21
CA GLY A 56 11.21 15.99 4.92
C GLY A 56 12.19 14.82 4.99
N ARG A 57 12.86 14.52 3.88
CA ARG A 57 13.86 13.44 3.82
C ARG A 57 15.08 13.69 4.73
N GLU A 58 15.44 14.94 5.00
CA GLU A 58 16.47 15.29 5.97
C GLU A 58 16.05 14.99 7.42
N ALA A 59 14.75 14.93 7.69
CA ALA A 59 14.20 14.75 9.03
C ALA A 59 13.67 13.33 9.28
N TYR A 60 13.23 12.62 8.22
CA TYR A 60 12.54 11.34 8.30
C TYR A 60 13.01 10.39 7.20
N ASP A 61 12.85 9.12 7.46
CA ASP A 61 12.77 8.13 6.39
C ASP A 61 11.50 8.36 5.56
N VAL A 62 11.62 8.27 4.24
CA VAL A 62 10.52 8.51 3.30
C VAL A 62 10.17 7.22 2.57
N SER A 63 8.90 6.84 2.59
CA SER A 63 8.30 5.86 1.69
C SER A 63 7.66 6.59 0.51
N LEU A 64 7.85 6.07 -0.71
CA LEU A 64 7.21 6.55 -1.93
C LEU A 64 6.14 5.55 -2.35
N HIS A 65 4.88 5.95 -2.23
CA HIS A 65 3.75 5.14 -2.64
C HIS A 65 3.21 5.62 -3.99
N GLY A 66 3.10 4.72 -4.96
CA GLY A 66 2.64 5.02 -6.32
C GLY A 66 1.21 4.56 -6.56
N VAL A 67 0.50 5.32 -7.37
CA VAL A 67 -0.86 4.99 -7.81
C VAL A 67 -0.97 4.85 -9.35
N GLY A 68 0.15 4.91 -10.07
CA GLY A 68 0.13 5.06 -11.51
C GLY A 68 0.96 4.08 -12.32
N LEU A 69 1.73 3.18 -11.73
CA LEU A 69 2.48 2.17 -12.50
C LEU A 69 1.56 1.21 -13.25
N ALA A 70 0.35 0.96 -12.71
CA ALA A 70 -0.64 0.09 -13.33
C ALA A 70 -0.05 -1.30 -13.68
N LEU A 71 0.58 -1.94 -12.69
CA LEU A 71 1.39 -3.17 -12.81
C LEU A 71 0.66 -4.34 -13.49
N GLY A 72 -0.68 -4.39 -13.38
CA GLY A 72 -1.53 -5.41 -13.99
C GLY A 72 -1.95 -5.12 -15.44
N SER A 73 -1.57 -3.98 -16.03
CA SER A 73 -2.05 -3.58 -17.36
C SER A 73 -1.43 -4.41 -18.48
N ALA A 74 -2.24 -5.20 -19.19
CA ALA A 74 -1.78 -6.00 -20.33
C ALA A 74 -1.16 -5.16 -21.47
N HIS A 75 -1.47 -3.85 -21.51
CA HIS A 75 -0.89 -2.91 -22.48
C HIS A 75 0.56 -2.51 -22.17
N GLY A 76 1.08 -2.91 -21.02
CA GLY A 76 2.45 -2.61 -20.57
C GLY A 76 2.53 -1.38 -19.67
N LEU A 77 3.74 -1.18 -19.11
CA LEU A 77 4.07 -0.03 -18.27
C LEU A 77 4.13 1.26 -19.09
N ASP A 78 3.86 2.40 -18.44
CA ASP A 78 4.16 3.71 -18.99
C ASP A 78 5.65 4.04 -18.77
N GLY A 79 6.44 3.99 -19.84
CA GLY A 79 7.87 4.28 -19.74
C GLY A 79 8.16 5.70 -19.25
N HIS A 80 7.30 6.69 -19.56
CA HIS A 80 7.48 8.04 -19.07
C HIS A 80 7.23 8.14 -17.56
N HIS A 81 6.16 7.51 -17.08
CA HIS A 81 5.85 7.43 -15.66
C HIS A 81 6.98 6.74 -14.86
N LEU A 82 7.43 5.59 -15.34
CA LEU A 82 8.53 4.85 -14.71
C LEU A 82 9.82 5.67 -14.64
N GLU A 83 10.14 6.45 -15.69
CA GLU A 83 11.30 7.33 -15.68
C GLU A 83 11.16 8.50 -14.70
N GLN A 84 9.94 9.02 -14.50
CA GLN A 84 9.68 10.05 -13.49
C GLN A 84 9.86 9.48 -12.07
N LEU A 85 9.29 8.31 -11.82
CA LEU A 85 9.47 7.60 -10.54
C LEU A 85 10.95 7.30 -10.29
N ALA A 86 11.69 6.83 -11.29
CA ALA A 86 13.12 6.55 -11.14
C ALA A 86 13.93 7.78 -10.77
N ARG A 87 13.65 8.94 -11.39
CA ARG A 87 14.30 10.21 -11.02
C ARG A 87 13.93 10.66 -9.60
N LEU A 88 12.70 10.40 -9.17
CA LEU A 88 12.27 10.68 -7.81
C LEU A 88 13.01 9.79 -6.80
N VAL A 89 13.12 8.50 -7.10
CA VAL A 89 13.85 7.52 -6.29
C VAL A 89 15.34 7.88 -6.19
N ASP A 90 15.97 8.24 -7.29
CA ASP A 90 17.40 8.64 -7.32
C ASP A 90 17.64 9.93 -6.51
N ASP A 91 16.67 10.86 -6.43
CA ASP A 91 16.78 12.14 -5.71
C ASP A 91 16.51 12.02 -4.20
N ILE A 92 15.52 11.22 -3.83
CA ILE A 92 15.04 11.13 -2.44
C ILE A 92 15.70 9.97 -1.69
N GLU A 93 16.16 8.95 -2.40
CA GLU A 93 16.69 7.71 -1.80
C GLU A 93 15.75 7.16 -0.72
N PRO A 94 14.47 6.86 -1.10
CA PRO A 94 13.45 6.44 -0.15
C PRO A 94 13.80 5.12 0.50
N VAL A 95 13.28 4.85 1.69
CA VAL A 95 13.45 3.54 2.35
C VAL A 95 12.63 2.47 1.67
N ARG A 96 11.45 2.82 1.14
CA ARG A 96 10.53 1.92 0.43
C ARG A 96 9.94 2.59 -0.81
N VAL A 97 9.52 1.76 -1.75
CA VAL A 97 8.72 2.15 -2.91
C VAL A 97 7.63 1.10 -3.06
N SER A 98 6.39 1.53 -3.22
CA SER A 98 5.23 0.65 -3.40
C SER A 98 4.32 1.12 -4.53
N ASP A 99 3.50 0.23 -5.07
CA ASP A 99 2.40 0.51 -5.98
C ASP A 99 1.41 -0.66 -5.95
N HIS A 100 0.24 -0.49 -6.54
CA HIS A 100 -0.90 -1.38 -6.41
C HIS A 100 -0.90 -2.56 -7.39
N ALA A 101 -1.52 -3.68 -6.98
CA ALA A 101 -1.81 -4.84 -7.83
C ALA A 101 -2.98 -4.56 -8.79
N ALA A 102 -2.95 -3.42 -9.46
CA ALA A 102 -4.04 -2.88 -10.27
C ALA A 102 -3.67 -2.77 -11.76
N PHE A 103 -4.69 -2.68 -12.61
CA PHE A 103 -4.53 -2.19 -13.97
C PHE A 103 -5.28 -0.87 -14.14
N ALA A 104 -4.79 -0.01 -15.04
CA ALA A 104 -5.45 1.26 -15.36
C ALA A 104 -5.34 1.62 -16.84
N ARG A 105 -4.63 0.82 -17.65
CA ARG A 105 -4.33 1.14 -19.04
C ARG A 105 -4.76 0.03 -19.99
N GLY A 106 -5.24 0.40 -21.15
CA GLY A 106 -5.65 -0.55 -22.19
C GLY A 106 -5.59 0.04 -23.59
N ALA A 107 -5.69 -0.82 -24.61
CA ALA A 107 -5.77 -0.39 -25.99
C ALA A 107 -7.10 0.33 -26.25
N ALA A 108 -7.03 1.53 -26.83
CA ALA A 108 -8.22 2.26 -27.25
C ALA A 108 -8.75 1.76 -28.61
N PRO A 109 -10.08 1.68 -28.80
CA PRO A 109 -10.67 1.45 -30.11
C PRO A 109 -10.18 2.52 -31.09
N GLY A 110 -9.61 2.11 -32.22
CA GLY A 110 -9.05 3.03 -33.21
C GLY A 110 -7.59 3.41 -33.05
N GLY A 111 -6.92 2.83 -32.03
CA GLY A 111 -5.50 3.07 -31.74
C GLY A 111 -5.28 4.02 -30.55
N GLY A 112 -4.09 3.97 -29.98
CA GLY A 112 -3.74 4.70 -28.76
C GLY A 112 -4.01 3.92 -27.47
N VAL A 113 -3.88 4.60 -26.34
CA VAL A 113 -4.05 4.05 -25.01
C VAL A 113 -5.10 4.85 -24.25
N TRP A 114 -6.08 4.18 -23.66
CA TRP A 114 -6.94 4.81 -22.68
C TRP A 114 -6.34 4.59 -21.27
N HIS A 115 -6.67 5.48 -20.35
CA HIS A 115 -6.33 5.38 -18.94
C HIS A 115 -7.61 5.55 -18.11
N ALA A 116 -7.82 4.65 -17.16
CA ALA A 116 -9.03 4.66 -16.32
C ALA A 116 -9.02 5.78 -15.29
N SER A 117 -7.85 6.29 -14.91
CA SER A 117 -7.66 7.21 -13.77
C SER A 117 -8.24 6.61 -12.47
N ASP A 118 -8.11 5.30 -12.33
CA ASP A 118 -8.62 4.51 -11.23
C ASP A 118 -7.76 3.25 -11.08
N LEU A 119 -7.80 2.62 -9.90
CA LEU A 119 -7.14 1.37 -9.58
C LEU A 119 -8.11 0.22 -9.84
N LEU A 120 -8.05 -0.37 -11.02
CA LEU A 120 -8.94 -1.46 -11.39
C LEU A 120 -8.34 -2.83 -11.00
N PRO A 121 -9.14 -3.73 -10.39
CA PRO A 121 -8.67 -5.03 -9.93
C PRO A 121 -8.27 -5.93 -11.10
N SER A 122 -7.09 -6.53 -11.02
CA SER A 122 -6.65 -7.53 -12.00
C SER A 122 -7.38 -8.87 -11.76
N PRO A 123 -7.69 -9.66 -12.82
CA PRO A 123 -8.16 -11.02 -12.61
C PRO A 123 -7.01 -11.87 -12.03
N PHE A 124 -7.31 -12.72 -11.05
CA PHE A 124 -6.30 -13.61 -10.44
C PHE A 124 -6.12 -14.88 -11.27
N THR A 125 -5.57 -14.71 -12.47
CA THR A 125 -5.26 -15.80 -13.41
C THR A 125 -3.75 -15.95 -13.58
N ARG A 126 -3.32 -17.06 -14.18
CA ARG A 126 -1.90 -17.29 -14.49
C ARG A 126 -1.37 -16.28 -15.48
N GLU A 127 -2.19 -15.89 -16.46
CA GLU A 127 -1.82 -14.91 -17.49
C GLU A 127 -1.60 -13.52 -16.87
N SER A 128 -2.51 -13.06 -16.00
CA SER A 128 -2.35 -11.77 -15.33
C SER A 128 -1.19 -11.77 -14.35
N LEU A 129 -0.94 -12.89 -13.67
CA LEU A 129 0.24 -13.07 -12.85
C LEU A 129 1.54 -12.98 -13.68
N ASP A 130 1.58 -13.59 -14.85
CA ASP A 130 2.72 -13.51 -15.77
C ASP A 130 2.95 -12.06 -16.26
N VAL A 131 1.87 -11.32 -16.53
CA VAL A 131 1.94 -9.89 -16.90
C VAL A 131 2.52 -9.08 -15.75
N MET A 132 1.91 -9.19 -14.58
CA MET A 132 2.30 -8.41 -13.40
C MET A 132 3.73 -8.74 -12.96
N ALA A 133 4.12 -10.02 -12.95
CA ALA A 133 5.48 -10.43 -12.60
C ALA A 133 6.53 -9.82 -13.53
N ARG A 134 6.29 -9.79 -14.86
CA ARG A 134 7.20 -9.12 -15.80
C ARG A 134 7.31 -7.63 -15.52
N HIS A 135 6.20 -6.95 -15.21
CA HIS A 135 6.20 -5.53 -14.93
C HIS A 135 6.90 -5.20 -13.61
N VAL A 136 6.62 -5.95 -12.55
CA VAL A 136 7.33 -5.80 -11.27
C VAL A 136 8.84 -5.98 -11.47
N GLN A 137 9.27 -7.01 -12.21
CA GLN A 137 10.70 -7.20 -12.50
C GLN A 137 11.29 -6.02 -13.27
N ALA A 138 10.61 -5.53 -14.31
CA ALA A 138 11.08 -4.38 -15.09
C ALA A 138 11.19 -3.10 -14.24
N VAL A 139 10.22 -2.87 -13.34
CA VAL A 139 10.26 -1.74 -12.40
C VAL A 139 11.45 -1.89 -11.45
N GLN A 140 11.62 -3.06 -10.82
CA GLN A 140 12.71 -3.32 -9.88
C GLN A 140 14.09 -3.20 -10.55
N GLU A 141 14.23 -3.68 -11.79
CA GLU A 141 15.45 -3.52 -12.59
C GLU A 141 15.75 -2.05 -12.86
N ARG A 142 14.72 -1.26 -13.26
CA ARG A 142 14.88 0.18 -13.54
C ARG A 142 15.21 0.97 -12.28
N LEU A 143 14.57 0.67 -11.16
CA LEU A 143 14.79 1.32 -9.87
C LEU A 143 16.02 0.76 -9.13
N ARG A 144 16.57 -0.38 -9.55
CA ARG A 144 17.69 -1.11 -8.90
C ARG A 144 17.41 -1.44 -7.43
N ARG A 145 16.16 -1.72 -7.11
CA ARG A 145 15.70 -2.03 -5.76
C ARG A 145 14.39 -2.83 -5.79
N PRO A 146 14.07 -3.59 -4.74
CA PRO A 146 12.74 -4.19 -4.61
C PRO A 146 11.67 -3.11 -4.44
N ILE A 147 10.45 -3.43 -4.86
CA ILE A 147 9.24 -2.66 -4.54
C ILE A 147 8.30 -3.51 -3.70
N ALA A 148 7.33 -2.89 -3.04
CA ALA A 148 6.20 -3.59 -2.44
C ALA A 148 4.96 -3.45 -3.35
N VAL A 149 4.14 -4.51 -3.42
CA VAL A 149 2.91 -4.54 -4.22
C VAL A 149 1.73 -4.69 -3.27
N GLU A 150 0.75 -3.80 -3.42
CA GLU A 150 -0.39 -3.67 -2.53
C GLU A 150 -1.64 -4.37 -3.06
N ASN A 151 -2.40 -5.02 -2.16
CA ASN A 151 -3.78 -5.41 -2.37
C ASN A 151 -4.69 -4.18 -2.38
N LEU A 152 -5.77 -4.19 -3.15
CA LEU A 152 -6.64 -3.03 -3.27
C LEU A 152 -8.09 -3.32 -2.87
N SER A 153 -8.85 -2.26 -2.59
CA SER A 153 -10.29 -2.33 -2.55
C SER A 153 -10.85 -2.50 -3.97
N ALA A 154 -11.82 -3.42 -4.14
CA ALA A 154 -12.32 -3.83 -5.45
C ALA A 154 -13.84 -3.75 -5.54
N TYR A 155 -14.35 -2.80 -6.34
CA TYR A 155 -15.78 -2.62 -6.61
C TYR A 155 -16.25 -3.40 -7.85
N LEU A 156 -15.30 -3.92 -8.62
CA LEU A 156 -15.54 -4.79 -9.76
C LEU A 156 -14.98 -6.18 -9.47
N ARG A 157 -15.64 -7.22 -10.00
CA ARG A 157 -15.19 -8.59 -9.88
C ARG A 157 -15.16 -9.27 -11.24
N TRP A 158 -14.09 -9.98 -11.49
CA TRP A 158 -13.98 -10.88 -12.62
C TRP A 158 -14.77 -12.16 -12.33
N ARG A 159 -15.27 -12.82 -13.37
CA ARG A 159 -15.98 -14.10 -13.24
C ARG A 159 -15.01 -15.28 -13.09
N ASP A 160 -13.90 -15.17 -13.80
CA ASP A 160 -12.92 -16.25 -13.94
C ASP A 160 -11.66 -15.91 -13.16
N HIS A 161 -11.36 -16.73 -12.17
CA HIS A 161 -10.12 -16.72 -11.40
C HIS A 161 -9.54 -18.13 -11.40
N ASP A 162 -8.22 -18.27 -11.52
CA ASP A 162 -7.52 -19.56 -11.38
C ASP A 162 -7.12 -19.82 -9.91
N MET A 163 -7.04 -18.75 -9.11
CA MET A 163 -6.57 -18.77 -7.74
C MET A 163 -7.20 -17.62 -6.93
N ASP A 164 -7.11 -17.70 -5.60
CA ASP A 164 -7.46 -16.59 -4.72
C ASP A 164 -6.38 -15.50 -4.72
N GLU A 165 -6.72 -14.32 -4.19
CA GLU A 165 -5.83 -13.15 -4.15
C GLU A 165 -4.56 -13.42 -3.34
N ALA A 166 -4.67 -14.05 -2.17
CA ALA A 166 -3.52 -14.34 -1.31
C ALA A 166 -2.52 -15.27 -2.02
N THR A 167 -3.02 -16.29 -2.72
CA THR A 167 -2.20 -17.18 -3.56
C THR A 167 -1.51 -16.40 -4.68
N PHE A 168 -2.24 -15.50 -5.36
CA PHE A 168 -1.71 -14.68 -6.43
C PHE A 168 -0.57 -13.79 -5.95
N LEU A 169 -0.76 -13.07 -4.84
CA LEU A 169 0.24 -12.17 -4.28
C LEU A 169 1.47 -12.92 -3.73
N ASN A 170 1.26 -14.05 -3.05
CA ASN A 170 2.37 -14.90 -2.61
C ASN A 170 3.21 -15.40 -3.78
N GLU A 171 2.56 -15.84 -4.86
CA GLU A 171 3.27 -16.33 -6.04
C GLU A 171 3.98 -15.17 -6.78
N LEU A 172 3.38 -13.98 -6.82
CA LEU A 172 4.02 -12.77 -7.34
C LEU A 172 5.31 -12.45 -6.56
N ALA A 173 5.23 -12.39 -5.23
CA ALA A 173 6.38 -12.13 -4.36
C ALA A 173 7.45 -13.21 -4.52
N ARG A 174 7.07 -14.48 -4.56
CA ARG A 174 7.99 -15.61 -4.76
C ARG A 174 8.73 -15.53 -6.09
N ARG A 175 8.07 -15.13 -7.18
CA ARG A 175 8.63 -15.09 -8.53
C ARG A 175 9.53 -13.88 -8.76
N THR A 176 9.20 -12.75 -8.15
CA THR A 176 9.85 -11.46 -8.45
C THR A 176 10.79 -10.99 -7.34
N GLY A 177 10.63 -11.50 -6.13
CA GLY A 177 11.34 -11.01 -4.94
C GLY A 177 10.81 -9.66 -4.45
N CYS A 178 9.64 -9.20 -4.90
CA CYS A 178 9.00 -8.01 -4.35
C CYS A 178 8.47 -8.29 -2.94
N GLY A 179 8.34 -7.23 -2.14
CA GLY A 179 7.54 -7.26 -0.92
C GLY A 179 6.05 -7.18 -1.21
N LEU A 180 5.25 -7.44 -0.19
CA LEU A 180 3.82 -7.17 -0.19
C LEU A 180 3.53 -6.01 0.77
N LEU A 181 2.76 -5.05 0.31
CA LEU A 181 2.11 -4.08 1.16
C LEU A 181 0.71 -4.60 1.42
N VAL A 182 0.38 -4.81 2.69
CA VAL A 182 -0.93 -5.33 3.09
C VAL A 182 -1.77 -4.19 3.65
N ASP A 183 -2.72 -3.70 2.85
CA ASP A 183 -3.73 -2.77 3.36
C ASP A 183 -4.89 -3.57 3.98
N ILE A 184 -5.03 -3.43 5.30
CA ILE A 184 -6.04 -4.14 6.09
C ILE A 184 -7.42 -3.48 5.93
N ASN A 185 -7.47 -2.16 5.69
CA ASN A 185 -8.73 -1.48 5.42
C ASN A 185 -9.33 -1.91 4.07
N ASN A 186 -8.50 -2.07 3.03
CA ASN A 186 -8.92 -2.59 1.72
C ASN A 186 -9.55 -3.98 1.84
N LEU A 187 -8.92 -4.86 2.62
CA LEU A 187 -9.48 -6.19 2.89
C LEU A 187 -10.83 -6.11 3.62
N TRP A 188 -10.92 -5.22 4.62
CA TRP A 188 -12.13 -5.04 5.40
C TRP A 188 -13.26 -4.45 4.56
N VAL A 189 -12.99 -3.42 3.75
CA VAL A 189 -13.93 -2.82 2.80
C VAL A 189 -14.47 -3.87 1.81
N ASN A 190 -13.57 -4.68 1.23
CA ASN A 190 -13.96 -5.77 0.33
C ASN A 190 -14.89 -6.77 1.01
N ALA A 191 -14.56 -7.20 2.23
CA ALA A 191 -15.34 -8.17 2.97
C ALA A 191 -16.73 -7.62 3.37
N LEU A 192 -16.83 -6.36 3.78
CA LEU A 192 -18.10 -5.71 4.07
C LEU A 192 -18.98 -5.58 2.83
N ASN A 193 -18.41 -5.20 1.69
CA ASN A 193 -19.15 -5.12 0.43
C ASN A 193 -19.60 -6.50 -0.06
N ASP A 194 -18.81 -7.54 0.18
CA ASP A 194 -19.21 -8.91 -0.11
C ASP A 194 -20.36 -9.40 0.77
N GLN A 195 -20.32 -9.07 2.06
CA GLN A 195 -21.40 -9.39 2.98
C GLN A 195 -22.70 -8.72 2.54
N ARG A 196 -22.67 -7.43 2.18
CA ARG A 196 -23.85 -6.69 1.69
C ARG A 196 -24.47 -7.29 0.45
N GLN A 197 -23.64 -7.85 -0.39
CA GLN A 197 -24.09 -8.49 -1.64
C GLN A 197 -24.42 -9.98 -1.46
N GLY A 198 -24.44 -10.48 -0.21
CA GLY A 198 -24.78 -11.86 0.11
C GLY A 198 -23.76 -12.89 -0.39
N ARG A 199 -22.53 -12.49 -0.62
CA ARG A 199 -21.43 -13.38 -1.04
C ARG A 199 -20.61 -13.90 0.12
N LEU A 200 -20.73 -13.28 1.29
CA LEU A 200 -19.95 -13.57 2.49
C LEU A 200 -20.83 -13.40 3.73
N ASP A 201 -20.76 -14.34 4.67
CA ASP A 201 -21.53 -14.28 5.92
C ASP A 201 -20.74 -13.60 7.05
N ASP A 202 -19.42 -13.84 7.14
CA ASP A 202 -18.56 -13.38 8.23
C ASP A 202 -17.31 -12.65 7.70
N PRO A 203 -17.35 -11.30 7.64
CA PRO A 203 -16.23 -10.48 7.18
C PRO A 203 -14.95 -10.63 8.01
N ASP A 204 -15.06 -10.73 9.35
CA ASP A 204 -13.88 -10.86 10.22
C ASP A 204 -13.16 -12.18 9.95
N HIS A 205 -13.92 -13.27 9.87
CA HIS A 205 -13.37 -14.59 9.55
C HIS A 205 -12.69 -14.60 8.16
N ALA A 206 -13.31 -14.01 7.16
CA ALA A 206 -12.76 -13.99 5.81
C ALA A 206 -11.44 -13.21 5.72
N VAL A 207 -11.37 -12.04 6.35
CA VAL A 207 -10.13 -11.25 6.36
C VAL A 207 -9.03 -11.95 7.17
N ARG A 208 -9.35 -12.58 8.31
CA ARG A 208 -8.37 -13.39 9.03
C ARG A 208 -7.86 -14.55 8.19
N ALA A 209 -8.73 -15.26 7.51
CA ALA A 209 -8.33 -16.37 6.63
C ALA A 209 -7.40 -15.87 5.50
N TRP A 210 -7.67 -14.69 4.92
CA TRP A 210 -6.79 -14.06 3.94
C TRP A 210 -5.41 -13.70 4.55
N LEU A 211 -5.39 -13.06 5.73
CA LEU A 211 -4.17 -12.73 6.46
C LEU A 211 -3.39 -14.00 6.84
N ASP A 212 -4.09 -15.09 7.17
CA ASP A 212 -3.48 -16.38 7.49
C ASP A 212 -2.87 -17.07 6.27
N ALA A 213 -3.37 -16.79 5.07
CA ALA A 213 -2.84 -17.34 3.82
C ALA A 213 -1.62 -16.58 3.29
N ILE A 214 -1.41 -15.32 3.67
CA ILE A 214 -0.23 -14.54 3.23
C ILE A 214 1.04 -15.07 3.88
N ALA A 215 2.11 -15.14 3.09
CA ALA A 215 3.44 -15.51 3.53
C ALA A 215 4.03 -14.39 4.43
N PRO A 216 4.23 -14.60 5.73
CA PRO A 216 4.64 -13.54 6.65
C PRO A 216 5.94 -12.84 6.25
N HIS A 217 6.89 -13.59 5.70
CA HIS A 217 8.20 -13.07 5.28
C HIS A 217 8.14 -12.19 4.01
N ALA A 218 7.02 -12.21 3.28
CA ALA A 218 6.82 -11.36 2.11
C ALA A 218 6.22 -9.99 2.49
N VAL A 219 5.60 -9.86 3.67
CA VAL A 219 4.99 -8.60 4.12
C VAL A 219 6.09 -7.58 4.44
N ALA A 220 6.17 -6.52 3.66
CA ALA A 220 7.16 -5.46 3.77
C ALA A 220 6.61 -4.20 4.46
N GLU A 221 5.29 -4.00 4.39
CA GLU A 221 4.58 -2.85 4.95
C GLU A 221 3.11 -3.21 5.18
N ILE A 222 2.48 -2.54 6.15
CA ILE A 222 1.04 -2.64 6.43
C ILE A 222 0.45 -1.24 6.40
N HIS A 223 -0.69 -1.06 5.72
CA HIS A 223 -1.49 0.17 5.76
C HIS A 223 -2.72 -0.03 6.62
N LEU A 224 -3.06 1.01 7.38
CA LEU A 224 -4.25 1.14 8.20
C LEU A 224 -4.94 2.45 7.88
N ALA A 225 -6.21 2.39 7.51
CA ALA A 225 -7.01 3.53 7.15
C ALA A 225 -8.43 3.42 7.72
N GLY A 226 -9.19 4.51 7.62
CA GLY A 226 -10.62 4.50 7.79
C GLY A 226 -11.36 4.39 6.45
N HIS A 227 -12.68 4.25 6.51
CA HIS A 227 -13.55 4.12 5.36
C HIS A 227 -14.90 4.77 5.62
N THR A 228 -15.65 5.07 4.55
CA THR A 228 -17.00 5.61 4.65
C THR A 228 -18.05 4.54 4.34
N ASP A 229 -19.01 4.40 5.25
CA ASP A 229 -20.18 3.54 5.07
C ASP A 229 -21.37 4.37 4.56
N THR A 230 -21.76 4.17 3.30
CA THR A 230 -22.89 4.87 2.68
C THR A 230 -24.22 4.15 2.84
N GLY A 231 -24.24 2.99 3.49
CA GLY A 231 -25.40 2.11 3.58
C GLY A 231 -25.46 1.08 2.45
N ASP A 232 -25.37 1.52 1.21
CA ASP A 232 -25.38 0.60 0.04
C ASP A 232 -23.98 0.03 -0.22
N TRP A 233 -22.94 0.85 -0.03
CA TRP A 233 -21.54 0.49 -0.23
C TRP A 233 -20.66 0.99 0.92
N VAL A 234 -19.59 0.27 1.18
CA VAL A 234 -18.46 0.78 1.96
C VAL A 234 -17.43 1.29 0.98
N ILE A 235 -17.02 2.55 1.15
CA ILE A 235 -16.08 3.23 0.27
C ILE A 235 -14.74 3.35 0.99
N ASP A 236 -13.71 2.92 0.31
CA ASP A 236 -12.31 3.05 0.72
C ASP A 236 -11.82 4.45 0.34
N ASP A 237 -12.12 5.42 1.18
CA ASP A 237 -11.82 6.83 0.95
C ASP A 237 -10.72 7.38 1.85
N HIS A 238 -10.26 6.58 2.80
CA HIS A 238 -9.24 6.97 3.78
C HIS A 238 -9.53 8.33 4.43
N GLY A 239 -10.81 8.58 4.74
CA GLY A 239 -11.30 9.87 5.22
C GLY A 239 -11.71 9.90 6.69
N SER A 240 -11.42 8.86 7.45
CA SER A 240 -11.81 8.73 8.85
C SER A 240 -10.78 7.97 9.67
N ALA A 241 -10.93 7.98 11.01
CA ALA A 241 -10.08 7.21 11.92
C ALA A 241 -10.16 5.71 11.64
N VAL A 242 -9.07 5.00 11.87
CA VAL A 242 -8.99 3.54 11.70
C VAL A 242 -10.07 2.86 12.52
N ALA A 243 -10.92 2.08 11.86
CA ALA A 243 -12.06 1.43 12.49
C ALA A 243 -11.65 0.33 13.49
N ALA A 244 -12.46 0.11 14.51
CA ALA A 244 -12.17 -0.90 15.54
C ALA A 244 -11.93 -2.32 14.99
N PRO A 245 -12.68 -2.83 13.99
CA PRO A 245 -12.39 -4.11 13.37
C PRO A 245 -11.02 -4.13 12.66
N VAL A 246 -10.64 -3.05 11.96
CA VAL A 246 -9.34 -2.94 11.29
C VAL A 246 -8.20 -3.02 12.31
N TRP A 247 -8.34 -2.37 13.48
CA TRP A 247 -7.40 -2.52 14.60
C TRP A 247 -7.32 -3.95 15.15
N ALA A 248 -8.44 -4.67 15.19
CA ALA A 248 -8.44 -6.07 15.65
C ALA A 248 -7.73 -6.99 14.65
N LEU A 249 -7.95 -6.77 13.35
CA LEU A 249 -7.28 -7.48 12.25
C LEU A 249 -5.79 -7.13 12.18
N TYR A 250 -5.42 -5.87 12.43
CA TYR A 250 -4.02 -5.46 12.54
C TYR A 250 -3.26 -6.23 13.64
N ARG A 251 -3.85 -6.33 14.85
CA ARG A 251 -3.24 -7.14 15.91
C ARG A 251 -3.08 -8.61 15.52
N HIS A 252 -4.02 -9.16 14.75
CA HIS A 252 -3.90 -10.51 14.20
C HIS A 252 -2.73 -10.58 13.20
N ALA A 253 -2.63 -9.63 12.28
CA ALA A 253 -1.57 -9.60 11.26
C ALA A 253 -0.17 -9.52 11.90
N ILE A 254 0.07 -8.59 12.82
CA ILE A 254 1.37 -8.46 13.49
C ILE A 254 1.70 -9.64 14.40
N GLY A 255 0.69 -10.29 14.99
CA GLY A 255 0.88 -11.55 15.71
C GLY A 255 1.43 -12.68 14.85
N ARG A 256 1.25 -12.62 13.54
CA ARG A 256 1.76 -13.60 12.55
C ARG A 256 3.06 -13.16 11.88
N CYS A 257 3.14 -11.87 11.52
CA CYS A 257 4.26 -11.33 10.72
C CYS A 257 5.39 -10.78 11.61
N GLY A 258 5.15 -10.59 12.91
CA GLY A 258 6.01 -9.78 13.76
C GLY A 258 5.80 -8.29 13.50
N SER A 259 6.68 -7.47 14.08
CA SER A 259 6.68 -6.03 13.83
C SER A 259 7.06 -5.71 12.38
N VAL A 260 6.15 -5.08 11.66
CA VAL A 260 6.31 -4.67 10.25
C VAL A 260 6.07 -3.15 10.17
N PRO A 261 6.84 -2.39 9.36
CA PRO A 261 6.55 -0.99 9.11
C PRO A 261 5.07 -0.77 8.81
N THR A 262 4.42 0.08 9.59
CA THR A 262 2.97 0.29 9.51
C THR A 262 2.66 1.75 9.29
N LEU A 263 1.84 2.05 8.29
CA LEU A 263 1.38 3.40 7.95
C LEU A 263 -0.03 3.63 8.47
N ILE A 264 -0.27 4.80 9.05
CA ILE A 264 -1.60 5.38 9.17
C ILE A 264 -1.84 6.22 7.93
N GLU A 265 -2.72 5.74 7.07
CA GLU A 265 -3.07 6.42 5.83
C GLU A 265 -4.35 7.23 6.00
N TRP A 266 -4.31 8.50 5.55
CA TRP A 266 -5.44 9.38 5.58
C TRP A 266 -5.35 10.37 4.42
N ASP A 267 -6.30 10.29 3.46
CA ASP A 267 -6.20 10.96 2.16
C ASP A 267 -7.25 12.02 1.93
N THR A 268 -8.43 11.84 2.52
CA THR A 268 -9.56 12.78 2.41
C THR A 268 -9.97 13.24 3.81
N ASP A 269 -10.66 14.37 3.90
CA ASP A 269 -11.09 14.93 5.20
C ASP A 269 -9.99 14.94 6.25
N LEU A 270 -8.80 15.43 5.87
CA LEU A 270 -7.57 15.37 6.64
C LEU A 270 -7.74 15.96 8.04
N PRO A 271 -7.45 15.20 9.11
CA PRO A 271 -7.60 15.65 10.49
C PRO A 271 -6.42 16.54 10.91
N PRO A 272 -6.47 17.16 12.10
CA PRO A 272 -5.28 17.74 12.71
C PRO A 272 -4.13 16.72 12.83
N LEU A 273 -2.88 17.18 12.67
CA LEU A 273 -1.70 16.31 12.75
C LEU A 273 -1.66 15.46 14.03
N ASP A 274 -2.10 15.99 15.17
CA ASP A 274 -2.09 15.28 16.45
C ASP A 274 -2.98 14.01 16.41
N THR A 275 -4.08 14.02 15.66
CA THR A 275 -4.91 12.83 15.45
C THR A 275 -4.14 11.72 14.73
N LEU A 276 -3.36 12.06 13.69
CA LEU A 276 -2.51 11.07 12.99
C LEU A 276 -1.41 10.54 13.90
N LEU A 277 -0.82 11.41 14.73
CA LEU A 277 0.23 11.01 15.69
C LEU A 277 -0.32 10.08 16.78
N ASP A 278 -1.54 10.31 17.24
CA ASP A 278 -2.22 9.44 18.23
C ASP A 278 -2.50 8.05 17.62
N GLU A 279 -2.94 7.98 16.35
CA GLU A 279 -3.15 6.70 15.66
C GLU A 279 -1.81 5.98 15.40
N ALA A 280 -0.76 6.69 15.01
CA ALA A 280 0.58 6.11 14.85
C ALA A 280 1.13 5.57 16.18
N ALA A 281 0.96 6.29 17.28
CA ALA A 281 1.35 5.83 18.60
C ALA A 281 0.57 4.56 19.03
N ARG A 282 -0.70 4.45 18.62
CA ARG A 282 -1.50 3.24 18.85
C ARG A 282 -0.99 2.04 18.06
N ALA A 283 -0.54 2.25 16.82
CA ALA A 283 0.08 1.20 16.01
C ALA A 283 1.41 0.75 16.64
N ASP A 284 2.26 1.69 17.09
CA ASP A 284 3.49 1.40 17.82
C ASP A 284 3.22 0.57 19.09
N ALA A 285 2.24 0.96 19.88
CA ALA A 285 1.87 0.22 21.09
C ALA A 285 1.42 -1.22 20.80
N ALA A 286 0.72 -1.43 19.68
CA ALA A 286 0.30 -2.77 19.25
C ALA A 286 1.50 -3.63 18.84
N MET A 287 2.47 -3.08 18.06
CA MET A 287 3.70 -3.77 17.66
C MET A 287 4.53 -4.19 18.89
N HIS A 288 4.77 -3.27 19.82
CA HIS A 288 5.53 -3.59 21.04
C HIS A 288 4.87 -4.68 21.89
N SER A 289 3.53 -4.74 21.89
CA SER A 289 2.81 -5.79 22.60
C SER A 289 2.96 -7.16 21.93
N ALA A 290 3.10 -7.22 20.63
CA ALA A 290 3.33 -8.45 19.88
C ALA A 290 4.75 -8.99 20.09
N ASP A 291 5.76 -8.12 20.12
CA ASP A 291 7.17 -8.51 20.34
C ASP A 291 7.44 -8.99 21.78
N GLY A 292 6.60 -8.63 22.75
CA GLY A 292 6.72 -9.00 24.16
C GLY A 292 6.07 -10.34 24.56
N VAL A 293 5.40 -11.03 23.64
CA VAL A 293 4.77 -12.33 23.92
C VAL A 293 5.77 -13.44 23.55
N PRO A 294 6.28 -14.24 24.53
CA PRO A 294 7.08 -15.42 24.20
C PRO A 294 6.21 -16.43 23.45
N ALA A 295 6.75 -16.96 22.35
CA ALA A 295 6.15 -18.03 21.55
C ALA A 295 5.96 -19.32 22.35
#